data_6a5fede3222f2a58e462526666a77a03
#
_entry.id   6a5fede3222f2a58e462526666a77a03
#
_cell.length_a   1.000
_cell.length_b   1.000
_cell.length_c   1.000
_cell.angle_alpha   90.00
_cell.angle_beta   90.00
_cell.angle_gamma   90.00
#
_symmetry.space_group_name_H-M   'P 1'
#
loop_
_entity.id
_entity.type
_entity.pdbx_description
1 polymer ?
#
loop_
_entity_poly.entity_id
_entity_poly.type
_entity_poly.pdbx_seq_one_letter_code
_entity_poly.pdbx_strand_id
1 'polypeptide(L)'
;MSFGRKGIGHKGSIDVSGIPALAGGEEFLRMWKQSNGNVLCVIDPAGLGADPMLFGLAVVDAIRHGAKAYAHAVNIDEEQAYERIMEGVNAELANPTDLPRPLGPRGTH
;
A
#
# COMPACT_ATOMS: atom_id res chain seq x y z
N MET A 1 9.57 18.61 -11.70
CA MET A 1 8.80 18.76 -12.00
C MET A 1 7.91 18.05 -12.10
N SER A 2 7.25 17.91 -11.95
CA SER A 2 6.41 17.15 -12.06
C SER A 2 5.64 17.28 -12.87
N PHE A 3 5.42 17.26 -13.34
CA PHE A 3 4.73 17.36 -13.97
C PHE A 3 3.94 16.79 -14.22
N GLY A 4 3.83 16.47 -14.36
CA GLY A 4 3.09 15.74 -14.81
C GLY A 4 1.86 15.45 -14.34
N ARG A 5 1.41 15.48 -13.50
CA ARG A 5 0.33 15.14 -13.11
C ARG A 5 -0.58 16.02 -12.98
N LYS A 6 -0.69 17.01 -13.56
CA LYS A 6 -1.59 17.86 -13.33
C LYS A 6 -2.88 17.42 -13.47
N GLY A 7 -3.58 17.03 -14.10
CA GLY A 7 -4.98 16.71 -14.15
C GLY A 7 -5.38 15.61 -13.27
N ILE A 8 -4.51 14.79 -12.83
CA ILE A 8 -4.90 13.76 -12.05
C ILE A 8 -4.78 14.07 -10.70
N GLY A 9 -4.00 14.77 -10.32
CA GLY A 9 -3.81 15.27 -9.04
C GLY A 9 -4.23 14.45 -7.86
N HIS A 10 -3.34 14.12 -7.02
CA HIS A 10 -3.65 13.65 -5.69
C HIS A 10 -2.61 14.23 -4.78
N LYS A 11 -2.96 14.41 -3.52
CA LYS A 11 -2.06 15.03 -2.60
C LYS A 11 -1.12 14.04 -2.01
N GLY A 12 -0.05 14.50 -1.46
CA GLY A 12 0.81 13.67 -0.64
C GLY A 12 1.54 12.58 -1.40
N SER A 13 1.84 12.83 -2.68
CA SER A 13 2.62 11.85 -3.42
C SER A 13 3.98 11.70 -2.77
N ILE A 14 4.36 10.48 -2.47
CA ILE A 14 5.63 10.21 -1.82
C ILE A 14 6.74 10.38 -2.85
N ASP A 15 7.74 11.17 -2.50
CA ASP A 15 8.85 11.42 -3.40
C ASP A 15 9.85 10.28 -3.29
N VAL A 16 10.02 9.55 -4.37
CA VAL A 16 10.96 8.42 -4.39
C VAL A 16 12.17 8.69 -5.28
N SER A 17 12.33 9.92 -5.71
CA SER A 17 13.37 10.26 -6.68
C SER A 17 14.77 10.07 -6.15
N GLY A 18 14.97 10.11 -4.86
CA GLY A 18 16.30 9.99 -4.29
C GLY A 18 16.67 8.58 -3.83
N ILE A 19 15.99 7.56 -4.32
CA ILE A 19 16.23 6.21 -3.86
C ILE A 19 16.89 5.39 -4.96
N PRO A 20 18.25 5.25 -4.92
CA PRO A 20 18.96 4.55 -6.00
C PRO A 20 18.54 3.08 -6.13
N ALA A 21 18.09 2.48 -5.04
CA ALA A 21 17.72 1.07 -5.07
C ALA A 21 16.53 0.80 -5.98
N LEU A 22 15.79 1.84 -6.39
CA LEU A 22 14.66 1.64 -7.28
C LEU A 22 15.06 1.46 -8.73
N ALA A 23 16.32 1.70 -9.06
CA ALA A 23 16.75 1.57 -10.45
C ALA A 23 16.48 0.14 -10.93
N GLY A 24 15.76 0.02 -12.03
CA GLY A 24 15.39 -1.29 -12.54
C GLY A 24 14.22 -1.96 -11.84
N GLY A 25 13.67 -1.34 -10.80
CA GLY A 25 12.54 -1.91 -10.11
C GLY A 25 11.24 -1.73 -10.88
N GLU A 26 10.24 -2.54 -10.55
CA GLU A 26 8.93 -2.44 -11.14
C GLU A 26 7.91 -2.20 -10.06
N GLU A 27 7.08 -1.21 -10.27
CA GLU A 27 6.04 -0.88 -9.31
C GLU A 27 4.87 -1.82 -9.49
N PHE A 28 4.36 -2.37 -8.39
CA PHE A 28 3.22 -3.28 -8.50
C PHE A 28 2.02 -2.87 -7.67
N LEU A 29 2.16 -1.88 -6.79
CA LEU A 29 1.08 -1.50 -5.90
C LEU A 29 1.12 -0.02 -5.59
N ARG A 30 -0.03 0.64 -5.65
CA ARG A 30 -0.20 1.98 -5.10
C ARG A 30 -1.48 2.02 -4.31
N MET A 31 -1.47 2.73 -3.21
CA MET A 31 -2.64 2.87 -2.36
C MET A 31 -2.85 4.33 -2.01
N TRP A 32 -4.11 4.74 -2.00
CA TRP A 32 -4.47 6.10 -1.63
C TRP A 32 -5.60 6.05 -0.62
N LYS A 33 -5.59 6.99 0.32
CA LYS A 33 -6.75 7.21 1.16
C LYS A 33 -7.57 8.28 0.48
N GLN A 34 -8.78 7.95 0.09
CA GLN A 34 -9.65 8.88 -0.58
C GLN A 34 -10.26 9.87 0.41
N SER A 35 -10.83 10.96 -0.10
CA SER A 35 -11.40 11.98 0.77
C SER A 35 -12.56 11.44 1.61
N ASN A 36 -13.23 10.38 1.15
CA ASN A 36 -14.30 9.77 1.93
C ASN A 36 -13.77 8.78 2.96
N GLY A 37 -12.47 8.62 3.06
CA GLY A 37 -11.85 7.73 4.03
C GLY A 37 -11.57 6.32 3.53
N ASN A 38 -12.09 5.95 2.38
CA ASN A 38 -11.85 4.62 1.84
C ASN A 38 -10.48 4.53 1.19
N VAL A 39 -9.94 3.32 1.15
CA VAL A 39 -8.64 3.09 0.54
C VAL A 39 -8.84 2.57 -0.87
N LEU A 40 -8.09 3.13 -1.80
CA LEU A 40 -8.09 2.69 -3.17
C LEU A 40 -6.75 2.05 -3.48
N CYS A 41 -6.78 0.87 -4.09
CA CYS A 41 -5.57 0.17 -4.49
C CYS A 41 -5.53 0.01 -5.99
N VAL A 42 -4.36 0.25 -6.58
CA VAL A 42 -4.12 -0.05 -7.98
C VAL A 42 -2.96 -1.05 -8.01
N ILE A 43 -3.19 -2.19 -8.59
CA ILE A 43 -2.25 -3.30 -8.51
C ILE A 43 -1.97 -3.86 -9.89
N ASP A 44 -0.68 -4.02 -10.20
CA ASP A 44 -0.25 -4.71 -11.41
C ASP A 44 0.75 -5.77 -10.96
N PRO A 45 0.34 -7.02 -10.86
CA PRO A 45 1.22 -8.06 -10.30
C PRO A 45 2.28 -8.58 -11.24
N ALA A 46 2.31 -8.11 -12.48
CA ALA A 46 3.24 -8.67 -13.47
C ALA A 46 4.69 -8.65 -13.00
N GLY A 47 5.08 -7.59 -12.31
CA GLY A 47 6.45 -7.48 -11.84
C GLY A 47 6.81 -8.39 -10.68
N LEU A 48 5.81 -8.97 -10.02
CA LEU A 48 6.07 -9.87 -8.91
C LEU A 48 6.22 -11.31 -9.36
N GLY A 49 5.52 -11.70 -10.39
CA GLY A 49 5.51 -13.09 -10.82
C GLY A 49 4.10 -13.65 -10.78
N ALA A 50 3.94 -14.86 -11.30
CA ALA A 50 2.62 -15.43 -11.51
C ALA A 50 1.99 -16.03 -10.25
N ASP A 51 2.79 -16.31 -9.24
CA ASP A 51 2.28 -16.98 -8.04
C ASP A 51 1.75 -15.93 -7.05
N PRO A 52 0.45 -15.93 -6.75
CA PRO A 52 -0.09 -14.94 -5.81
C PRO A 52 0.55 -14.96 -4.43
N MET A 53 1.20 -16.07 -4.07
CA MET A 53 1.90 -16.13 -2.80
C MET A 53 2.95 -15.02 -2.69
N LEU A 54 3.54 -14.64 -3.83
CA LEU A 54 4.54 -13.58 -3.83
C LEU A 54 3.96 -12.25 -3.38
N PHE A 55 2.70 -12.00 -3.72
CA PHE A 55 2.04 -10.78 -3.26
C PHE A 55 1.88 -10.81 -1.73
N GLY A 56 1.52 -11.97 -1.18
CA GLY A 56 1.40 -12.09 0.27
C GLY A 56 2.72 -11.80 0.97
N LEU A 57 3.83 -12.31 0.43
CA LEU A 57 5.13 -12.05 1.01
C LEU A 57 5.47 -10.56 0.96
N ALA A 58 5.15 -9.92 -0.16
CA ALA A 58 5.41 -8.48 -0.30
C ALA A 58 4.58 -7.66 0.69
N VAL A 59 3.33 -8.08 0.93
CA VAL A 59 2.47 -7.37 1.87
C VAL A 59 3.04 -7.45 3.29
N VAL A 60 3.55 -8.61 3.68
CA VAL A 60 4.15 -8.73 5.01
C VAL A 60 5.37 -7.83 5.12
N ASP A 61 6.16 -7.75 4.05
CA ASP A 61 7.30 -6.85 4.06
C ASP A 61 6.85 -5.39 4.21
N ALA A 62 5.75 -5.02 3.55
CA ALA A 62 5.20 -3.69 3.71
C ALA A 62 4.76 -3.43 5.14
N ILE A 63 4.18 -4.43 5.81
CA ILE A 63 3.76 -4.31 7.20
C ILE A 63 4.98 -4.01 8.09
N ARG A 64 6.08 -4.71 7.87
CA ARG A 64 7.27 -4.49 8.69
C ARG A 64 7.87 -3.12 8.44
N HIS A 65 7.92 -2.69 7.18
CA HIS A 65 8.39 -1.34 6.88
C HIS A 65 7.44 -0.29 7.44
N GLY A 66 6.14 -0.59 7.45
CA GLY A 66 5.16 0.31 8.03
C GLY A 66 5.38 0.50 9.53
N ALA A 67 5.74 -0.58 10.23
CA ALA A 67 6.02 -0.48 11.65
C ALA A 67 7.21 0.45 11.92
N LYS A 68 8.27 0.34 11.10
CA LYS A 68 9.40 1.24 11.23
C LYS A 68 9.00 2.68 10.94
N ALA A 69 8.20 2.88 9.91
CA ALA A 69 7.79 4.23 9.53
C ALA A 69 6.96 4.88 10.64
N TYR A 70 6.05 4.12 11.26
CA TYR A 70 5.25 4.66 12.35
C TYR A 70 6.11 4.95 13.59
N ALA A 71 7.03 4.05 13.90
CA ALA A 71 7.91 4.26 15.04
C ALA A 71 8.64 5.58 14.89
N HIS A 72 9.08 5.87 13.68
CA HIS A 72 9.81 7.10 13.42
C HIS A 72 8.89 8.31 13.41
N ALA A 73 7.75 8.20 12.76
CA ALA A 73 6.87 9.35 12.55
C ALA A 73 6.17 9.80 13.83
N VAL A 74 5.77 8.88 14.69
CA VAL A 74 5.03 9.24 15.90
C VAL A 74 5.76 8.86 17.18
N ASN A 75 7.00 8.48 17.05
CA ASN A 75 7.89 8.24 18.18
C ASN A 75 7.36 7.19 19.16
N ILE A 76 7.02 6.04 18.63
CA ILE A 76 6.65 4.90 19.45
C ILE A 76 7.61 3.75 19.18
N ASP A 77 7.57 2.74 20.02
CA ASP A 77 8.41 1.58 19.84
C ASP A 77 7.99 0.81 18.59
N GLU A 78 8.97 0.31 17.82
CA GLU A 78 8.69 -0.38 16.58
C GLU A 78 7.84 -1.63 16.81
N GLU A 79 8.10 -2.35 17.88
CA GLU A 79 7.34 -3.53 18.19
C GLU A 79 5.89 -3.20 18.54
N GLN A 80 5.68 -2.11 19.27
CA GLN A 80 4.34 -1.63 19.53
C GLN A 80 3.62 -1.26 18.24
N ALA A 81 4.32 -0.60 17.34
CA ALA A 81 3.74 -0.24 16.05
C ALA A 81 3.35 -1.48 15.27
N TYR A 82 4.23 -2.49 15.26
CA TYR A 82 3.94 -3.73 14.57
C TYR A 82 2.71 -4.42 15.16
N GLU A 83 2.65 -4.51 16.48
CA GLU A 83 1.50 -5.16 17.12
C GLU A 83 0.21 -4.44 16.80
N ARG A 84 0.25 -3.11 16.81
CA ARG A 84 -0.95 -2.35 16.52
C ARG A 84 -1.38 -2.51 15.07
N ILE A 85 -0.43 -2.55 14.14
CA ILE A 85 -0.74 -2.83 12.74
C ILE A 85 -1.42 -4.19 12.61
N MET A 86 -0.88 -5.19 13.29
CA MET A 86 -1.45 -6.52 13.20
C MET A 86 -2.82 -6.62 13.84
N GLU A 87 -3.10 -5.82 14.87
CA GLU A 87 -4.45 -5.74 15.39
C GLU A 87 -5.42 -5.27 14.31
N GLY A 88 -5.01 -4.26 13.54
CA GLY A 88 -5.85 -3.77 12.45
C GLY A 88 -6.05 -4.81 11.37
N VAL A 89 -4.96 -5.51 11.01
CA VAL A 89 -5.03 -6.55 10.00
C VAL A 89 -6.00 -7.65 10.43
N ASN A 90 -5.85 -8.12 11.66
CA ASN A 90 -6.68 -9.21 12.14
C ASN A 90 -8.14 -8.80 12.32
N ALA A 91 -8.38 -7.58 12.77
CA ALA A 91 -9.74 -7.09 12.91
C ALA A 91 -10.43 -7.01 11.56
N GLU A 92 -9.72 -6.54 10.54
CA GLU A 92 -10.32 -6.40 9.23
C GLU A 92 -10.53 -7.76 8.58
N LEU A 93 -9.63 -8.71 8.77
CA LEU A 93 -9.82 -10.06 8.26
C LEU A 93 -11.03 -10.72 8.90
N ALA A 94 -11.24 -10.48 10.19
CA ALA A 94 -12.35 -11.09 10.89
C ALA A 94 -13.70 -10.46 10.54
N ASN A 95 -13.71 -9.16 10.21
CA ASN A 95 -14.95 -8.45 9.97
C ASN A 95 -14.72 -7.33 8.97
N PRO A 96 -14.63 -7.65 7.68
CA PRO A 96 -14.29 -6.65 6.68
C PRO A 96 -15.27 -5.50 6.64
N THR A 97 -14.76 -4.27 6.61
CA THR A 97 -15.60 -3.09 6.54
C THR A 97 -15.96 -2.75 5.11
N ASP A 98 -15.17 -3.17 4.14
CA ASP A 98 -15.43 -2.84 2.75
C ASP A 98 -14.89 -3.95 1.87
N LEU A 99 -15.78 -4.79 1.37
CA LEU A 99 -15.37 -5.90 0.53
C LEU A 99 -15.10 -5.46 -0.90
N PRO A 100 -14.12 -6.05 -1.55
CA PRO A 100 -13.88 -5.75 -2.95
C PRO A 100 -15.10 -6.07 -3.82
N ARG A 101 -15.33 -5.28 -4.85
CA ARG A 101 -16.40 -5.56 -5.75
C ARG A 101 -15.98 -5.30 -7.17
N PRO A 102 -16.66 -5.89 -8.12
CA PRO A 102 -16.32 -5.71 -9.52
C PRO A 102 -16.42 -4.26 -9.95
N LEU A 103 -15.55 -3.86 -10.86
CA LEU A 103 -15.63 -2.58 -11.49
C LEU A 103 -16.14 -2.84 -12.88
N GLY A 104 -17.32 -2.47 -13.20
CA GLY A 104 -17.92 -2.79 -14.47
C GLY A 104 -18.17 -4.28 -14.57
N PRO A 105 -18.20 -4.84 -15.78
CA PRO A 105 -18.58 -6.24 -15.96
C PRO A 105 -17.64 -7.21 -15.33
N ARG A 106 -16.38 -6.94 -15.28
CA ARG A 106 -15.52 -7.80 -14.71
C ARG A 106 -14.44 -7.17 -14.03
N GLY A 107 -14.30 -6.00 -13.83
CA GLY A 107 -13.23 -5.36 -13.10
C GLY A 107 -13.27 -5.70 -11.64
N THR A 108 -12.10 -5.77 -11.01
CA THR A 108 -12.04 -5.99 -9.60
C THR A 108 -10.95 -5.13 -9.02
N HIS A 109 -10.88 -4.99 -7.76
CA HIS A 109 -9.81 -4.27 -7.11
C HIS A 109 -9.62 -4.73 -5.69
#